data_448c4527e333a9f73f0d55769b527b0b
#
_entry.id   448c4527e333a9f73f0d55769b527b0b
#
_cell.length_a   1.000
_cell.length_b   1.000
_cell.length_c   1.000
_cell.angle_alpha   90.00
_cell.angle_beta   90.00
_cell.angle_gamma   90.00
#
_symmetry.space_group_name_H-M   'P 1'
#
loop_
_entity.id
_entity.type
_entity.pdbx_description
1 polymer ?
#
loop_
_entity_poly.entity_id
_entity_poly.type
_entity_poly.pdbx_seq_one_letter_code
_entity_poly.pdbx_strand_id
1 'polypeptide(L)'
;MTVDLFAGISVSDIASGRQWYERFFGAEPAFLPNNAEAVWEVGEHRYVYIEARPTHAGHSQCTLFVDDLDGWVDPIVRRGIEPDERETYDNGVRHVTFRDPDGNEVSFGAAPDGA
;
A
#
# COMPACT_ATOMS: atom_id res chain seq x y z
N MET A 1 -2.02 25.15 9.87
CA MET A 1 -2.47 23.93 10.55
C MET A 1 -2.16 22.73 9.64
N THR A 2 -1.49 21.71 10.17
CA THR A 2 -1.05 20.56 9.41
C THR A 2 -1.84 19.33 9.83
N VAL A 3 -2.14 18.45 8.87
CA VAL A 3 -2.84 17.18 9.15
C VAL A 3 -1.93 16.05 8.67
N ASP A 4 -1.68 15.09 9.54
CA ASP A 4 -1.05 13.83 9.16
C ASP A 4 -2.15 12.81 8.89
N LEU A 5 -2.12 12.19 7.72
CA LEU A 5 -3.11 11.17 7.36
C LEU A 5 -2.51 9.78 7.58
N PHE A 6 -3.25 8.94 8.30
CA PHE A 6 -2.92 7.53 8.49
C PHE A 6 -4.01 6.68 7.84
N ALA A 7 -3.64 5.91 6.84
CA ALA A 7 -4.55 4.96 6.19
C ALA A 7 -4.30 3.58 6.78
N GLY A 8 -5.33 2.96 7.35
CA GLY A 8 -5.22 1.70 8.07
C GLY A 8 -5.65 0.49 7.26
N ILE A 9 -4.88 -0.57 7.37
CA ILE A 9 -5.14 -1.85 6.71
C ILE A 9 -5.19 -2.93 7.79
N SER A 10 -6.29 -3.67 7.86
CA SER A 10 -6.45 -4.76 8.81
C SER A 10 -5.85 -6.05 8.25
N VAL A 11 -4.94 -6.66 9.00
CA VAL A 11 -4.31 -7.93 8.63
C VAL A 11 -4.66 -8.99 9.66
N SER A 12 -4.57 -10.26 9.26
CA SER A 12 -4.87 -11.37 10.17
C SER A 12 -3.73 -11.65 11.16
N ASP A 13 -2.48 -11.42 10.73
CA ASP A 13 -1.30 -11.69 11.53
C ASP A 13 -0.26 -10.60 11.31
N ILE A 14 0.24 -10.00 12.40
CA ILE A 14 1.16 -8.88 12.28
C ILE A 14 2.52 -9.30 11.71
N ALA A 15 3.02 -10.47 12.07
CA ALA A 15 4.34 -10.92 11.63
C ALA A 15 4.37 -11.15 10.11
N SER A 16 3.41 -11.91 9.58
CA SER A 16 3.33 -12.15 8.14
C SER A 16 2.92 -10.91 7.36
N GLY A 17 2.05 -10.09 7.94
CA GLY A 17 1.66 -8.81 7.35
C GLY A 17 2.86 -7.88 7.22
N ARG A 18 3.64 -7.77 8.29
CA ARG A 18 4.85 -6.94 8.28
C ARG A 18 5.84 -7.41 7.22
N GLN A 19 6.07 -8.72 7.08
CA GLN A 19 6.96 -9.26 6.07
C GLN A 19 6.52 -8.86 4.66
N TRP A 20 5.24 -8.99 4.37
CA TRP A 20 4.73 -8.65 3.05
C TRP A 20 4.85 -7.15 2.77
N TYR A 21 4.48 -6.32 3.73
CA TYR A 21 4.51 -4.86 3.53
C TYR A 21 5.93 -4.31 3.51
N GLU A 22 6.89 -4.94 4.19
CA GLU A 22 8.30 -4.58 4.04
C GLU A 22 8.79 -4.81 2.61
N ARG A 23 8.37 -5.91 2.00
CA ARG A 23 8.67 -6.16 0.59
C ARG A 23 7.92 -5.20 -0.32
N PHE A 24 6.68 -4.93 -0.01
CA PHE A 24 5.83 -4.05 -0.82
C PHE A 24 6.38 -2.61 -0.83
N PHE A 25 6.65 -2.05 0.33
CA PHE A 25 7.20 -0.70 0.43
C PHE A 25 8.72 -0.65 0.23
N GLY A 26 9.39 -1.77 0.30
CA GLY A 26 10.85 -1.83 0.15
C GLY A 26 11.62 -1.25 1.31
N ALA A 27 11.03 -1.22 2.50
CA ALA A 27 11.61 -0.62 3.70
C ALA A 27 11.03 -1.23 4.95
N GLU A 28 11.80 -1.17 6.04
CA GLU A 28 11.27 -1.48 7.36
C GLU A 28 10.26 -0.40 7.78
N PRO A 29 9.35 -0.71 8.71
CA PRO A 29 8.42 0.31 9.21
C PRO A 29 9.16 1.53 9.76
N ALA A 30 8.58 2.69 9.58
CA ALA A 30 9.11 3.93 10.15
C ALA A 30 9.05 3.87 11.69
N PHE A 31 8.00 3.27 12.23
CA PHE A 31 7.89 3.03 13.67
C PHE A 31 6.83 1.96 13.96
N LEU A 32 6.89 1.42 15.18
CA LEU A 32 5.97 0.40 15.68
C LEU A 32 5.23 0.98 16.89
N PRO A 33 3.99 1.42 16.74
CA PRO A 33 3.23 2.00 17.86
C PRO A 33 3.03 1.02 19.02
N ASN A 34 2.86 -0.28 18.68
CA ASN A 34 2.66 -1.36 19.64
C ASN A 34 2.94 -2.70 18.95
N ASN A 35 2.68 -3.80 19.66
CA ASN A 35 2.98 -5.15 19.15
C ASN A 35 2.06 -5.61 18.02
N ALA A 36 0.96 -4.90 17.78
CA ALA A 36 -0.05 -5.27 16.79
C ALA A 36 -0.06 -4.37 15.56
N GLU A 37 0.83 -3.37 15.50
CA GLU A 37 0.80 -2.37 14.43
C GLU A 37 2.20 -2.10 13.88
N ALA A 38 2.26 -1.74 12.60
CA ALA A 38 3.48 -1.27 11.94
C ALA A 38 3.11 -0.15 10.97
N VAL A 39 3.90 0.91 10.93
CA VAL A 39 3.59 2.14 10.20
C VAL A 39 4.70 2.45 9.20
N TRP A 40 4.33 2.75 7.97
CA TRP A 40 5.24 3.24 6.92
C TRP A 40 4.87 4.67 6.54
N GLU A 41 5.89 5.51 6.35
CA GLU A 41 5.70 6.83 5.79
C GLU A 41 5.76 6.74 4.27
N VAL A 42 4.72 7.18 3.59
CA VAL A 42 4.64 7.13 2.11
C VAL A 42 4.83 8.50 1.49
N GLY A 43 4.85 9.54 2.28
CA GLY A 43 5.08 10.91 1.88
C GLY A 43 5.02 11.79 3.11
N GLU A 44 5.39 13.07 2.97
CA GLU A 44 5.33 13.99 4.09
C GLU A 44 3.90 14.07 4.63
N HIS A 45 3.73 13.83 5.93
CA HIS A 45 2.44 13.83 6.63
C HIS A 45 1.47 12.76 6.16
N ARG A 46 1.96 11.71 5.48
CA ARG A 46 1.11 10.64 4.95
C ARG A 46 1.68 9.29 5.31
N TYR A 47 0.84 8.46 5.93
CA TYR A 47 1.27 7.16 6.46
C TYR A 47 0.28 6.08 6.07
N VAL A 48 0.81 4.87 5.88
CA VAL A 48 0.02 3.65 5.77
C VAL A 48 0.43 2.76 6.93
N TYR A 49 -0.54 2.19 7.62
CA TYR A 49 -0.23 1.27 8.69
C TYR A 49 -1.04 -0.01 8.57
N ILE A 50 -0.49 -1.08 9.10
CA ILE A 50 -1.20 -2.34 9.25
C ILE A 50 -1.45 -2.57 10.73
N GLU A 51 -2.57 -3.22 11.02
CA GLU A 51 -2.94 -3.59 12.37
C GLU A 51 -3.52 -5.00 12.36
N ALA A 52 -3.10 -5.84 13.31
CA ALA A 52 -3.66 -7.18 13.48
C ALA A 52 -5.10 -7.07 13.98
N ARG A 53 -6.05 -7.25 13.08
CA ARG A 53 -7.49 -7.26 13.34
C ARG A 53 -8.10 -8.38 12.51
N PRO A 54 -7.97 -9.66 12.97
CA PRO A 54 -8.32 -10.82 12.13
C PRO A 54 -9.76 -10.82 11.63
N THR A 55 -10.71 -10.29 12.42
CA THR A 55 -12.12 -10.27 12.04
C THR A 55 -12.44 -9.24 10.97
N HIS A 56 -11.53 -8.31 10.69
CA HIS A 56 -11.70 -7.26 9.69
C HIS A 56 -10.74 -7.42 8.51
N ALA A 57 -9.82 -8.37 8.57
CA ALA A 57 -8.78 -8.55 7.57
C ALA A 57 -9.37 -8.91 6.20
N GLY A 58 -8.73 -8.41 5.13
CA GLY A 58 -9.09 -8.76 3.76
C GLY A 58 -10.05 -7.80 3.07
N HIS A 59 -10.56 -6.79 3.75
CA HIS A 59 -11.58 -5.89 3.20
C HIS A 59 -11.13 -4.44 3.05
N SER A 60 -9.88 -4.14 3.37
CA SER A 60 -9.37 -2.77 3.25
C SER A 60 -9.09 -2.43 1.79
N GLN A 61 -9.31 -1.16 1.44
CA GLN A 61 -8.92 -0.59 0.16
C GLN A 61 -8.12 0.67 0.43
N CYS A 62 -6.91 0.75 -0.12
CA CYS A 62 -6.03 1.90 0.03
C CYS A 62 -5.46 2.25 -1.33
N THR A 63 -5.66 3.49 -1.78
CA THR A 63 -5.13 3.96 -3.06
C THR A 63 -4.17 5.11 -2.83
N LEU A 64 -2.97 5.01 -3.40
CA LEU A 64 -2.00 6.08 -3.44
C LEU A 64 -2.01 6.68 -4.84
N PHE A 65 -2.37 7.95 -4.95
CA PHE A 65 -2.35 8.63 -6.24
C PHE A 65 -0.99 9.32 -6.39
N VAL A 66 -0.24 8.90 -7.42
CA VAL A 66 1.18 9.24 -7.53
C VAL A 66 1.47 9.92 -8.87
N ASP A 67 2.60 10.63 -8.95
CA ASP A 67 3.03 11.31 -10.16
C ASP A 67 3.94 10.43 -11.03
N ASP A 68 4.55 9.39 -10.46
CA ASP A 68 5.42 8.46 -11.18
C ASP A 68 4.99 7.02 -10.89
N LEU A 69 3.99 6.56 -11.63
CA LEU A 69 3.41 5.24 -11.43
C LEU A 69 4.45 4.12 -11.58
N ASP A 70 5.22 4.16 -12.67
CA ASP A 70 6.21 3.13 -12.94
C ASP A 70 7.32 3.13 -11.91
N GLY A 71 7.70 4.32 -11.41
CA GLY A 71 8.67 4.44 -10.33
C GLY A 71 8.24 3.81 -9.03
N TRP A 72 6.93 3.71 -8.78
CA TRP A 72 6.39 3.02 -7.62
C TRP A 72 6.19 1.52 -7.88
N VAL A 73 5.65 1.18 -9.06
CA VAL A 73 5.23 -0.21 -9.36
C VAL A 73 6.42 -1.10 -9.73
N ASP A 74 7.33 -0.63 -10.57
CA ASP A 74 8.43 -1.47 -11.06
C ASP A 74 9.32 -2.02 -9.94
N PRO A 75 9.70 -1.24 -8.91
CA PRO A 75 10.46 -1.80 -7.80
C PRO A 75 9.71 -2.89 -7.03
N ILE A 76 8.38 -2.75 -6.90
CA ILE A 76 7.56 -3.76 -6.21
C ILE A 76 7.61 -5.08 -6.98
N VAL A 77 7.45 -5.02 -8.29
CA VAL A 77 7.55 -6.20 -9.16
C VAL A 77 8.94 -6.84 -9.05
N ARG A 78 9.99 -6.03 -9.05
CA ARG A 78 11.37 -6.54 -8.90
C ARG A 78 11.58 -7.23 -7.56
N ARG A 79 10.83 -6.85 -6.51
CA ARG A 79 10.89 -7.52 -5.21
C ARG A 79 10.02 -8.78 -5.16
N GLY A 80 9.41 -9.17 -6.28
CA GLY A 80 8.70 -10.44 -6.40
C GLY A 80 7.21 -10.37 -6.09
N ILE A 81 6.61 -9.19 -6.09
CA ILE A 81 5.17 -9.02 -5.90
C ILE A 81 4.55 -8.57 -7.21
N GLU A 82 3.70 -9.43 -7.78
CA GLU A 82 3.02 -9.12 -9.04
C GLU A 82 1.69 -8.41 -8.77
N PRO A 83 1.33 -7.40 -9.57
CA PRO A 83 0.01 -6.80 -9.44
C PRO A 83 -1.07 -7.78 -9.88
N ASP A 84 -2.22 -7.69 -9.21
CA ASP A 84 -3.39 -8.50 -9.56
C ASP A 84 -4.14 -7.90 -10.74
N GLU A 85 -4.05 -6.59 -10.93
CA GLU A 85 -4.79 -5.91 -11.98
C GLU A 85 -4.07 -4.65 -12.43
N ARG A 86 -4.05 -4.43 -13.74
CA ARG A 86 -3.56 -3.20 -14.36
C ARG A 86 -4.67 -2.68 -15.26
N GLU A 87 -5.06 -1.42 -15.06
CA GLU A 87 -6.14 -0.80 -15.82
C GLU A 87 -5.71 0.56 -16.38
N THR A 88 -6.27 0.90 -17.53
CA THR A 88 -6.24 2.27 -18.04
C THR A 88 -7.68 2.63 -18.35
N TYR A 89 -8.18 3.64 -17.65
CA TYR A 89 -9.56 4.07 -17.83
C TYR A 89 -9.71 4.89 -19.12
N ASP A 90 -10.96 5.07 -19.58
CA ASP A 90 -11.24 5.81 -20.82
C ASP A 90 -10.69 7.24 -20.80
N ASN A 91 -10.62 7.86 -19.63
CA ASN A 91 -10.05 9.19 -19.46
C ASN A 91 -8.51 9.19 -19.39
N GLY A 92 -7.86 8.02 -19.52
CA GLY A 92 -6.42 7.88 -19.50
C GLY A 92 -5.81 7.71 -18.12
N VAL A 93 -6.60 7.74 -17.06
CA VAL A 93 -6.09 7.44 -15.70
C VAL A 93 -5.64 6.00 -15.64
N ARG A 94 -4.42 5.78 -15.15
CA ARG A 94 -3.84 4.44 -14.99
C ARG A 94 -3.99 4.01 -13.54
N HIS A 95 -4.30 2.73 -13.34
CA HIS A 95 -4.54 2.16 -12.01
C HIS A 95 -3.95 0.77 -11.92
N VAL A 96 -3.18 0.51 -10.86
CA VAL A 96 -2.53 -0.79 -10.63
C VAL A 96 -2.88 -1.26 -9.23
N THR A 97 -3.46 -2.45 -9.12
CA THR A 97 -3.92 -3.00 -7.85
C THR A 97 -3.08 -4.20 -7.44
N PHE A 98 -2.63 -4.18 -6.19
CA PHE A 98 -1.98 -5.31 -5.53
C PHE A 98 -2.89 -5.83 -4.43
N ARG A 99 -2.82 -7.13 -4.15
CA ARG A 99 -3.53 -7.71 -3.00
C ARG A 99 -2.52 -8.30 -2.04
N ASP A 100 -2.69 -8.01 -0.76
CA ASP A 100 -1.86 -8.61 0.27
C ASP A 100 -2.34 -10.05 0.54
N PRO A 101 -1.64 -10.83 1.40
CA PRO A 101 -2.03 -12.22 1.66
C PRO A 101 -3.44 -12.39 2.22
N ASP A 102 -4.00 -11.38 2.87
CA ASP A 102 -5.37 -11.42 3.37
C ASP A 102 -6.40 -11.02 2.31
N GLY A 103 -5.97 -10.48 1.18
CA GLY A 103 -6.85 -10.00 0.13
C GLY A 103 -7.16 -8.51 0.19
N ASN A 104 -6.52 -7.75 1.09
CA ASN A 104 -6.66 -6.31 1.09
C ASN A 104 -6.08 -5.72 -0.19
N GLU A 105 -6.74 -4.70 -0.73
CA GLU A 105 -6.30 -4.05 -1.95
C GLU A 105 -5.47 -2.81 -1.63
N VAL A 106 -4.25 -2.78 -2.15
CA VAL A 106 -3.41 -1.59 -2.12
C VAL A 106 -3.10 -1.25 -3.55
N SER A 107 -3.45 -0.04 -3.97
CA SER A 107 -3.35 0.33 -5.37
C SER A 107 -2.64 1.66 -5.56
N PHE A 108 -2.18 1.85 -6.78
CA PHE A 108 -1.59 3.11 -7.23
C PHE A 108 -2.39 3.62 -8.41
N GLY A 109 -2.68 4.93 -8.39
CA GLY A 109 -3.30 5.61 -9.52
C GLY A 109 -2.43 6.76 -9.98
N ALA A 110 -2.53 7.08 -11.26
CA ALA A 110 -1.81 8.22 -11.83
C ALA A 110 -2.67 8.93 -12.87
N ALA A 111 -2.48 10.23 -13.01
CA ALA A 111 -3.12 11.03 -14.03
C ALA A 111 -2.67 10.56 -15.42
N PRO A 112 -3.42 10.89 -16.49
CA PRO A 112 -3.10 10.42 -17.84
C PRO A 112 -1.67 10.74 -18.28
N ASP A 113 -1.13 11.86 -17.86
CA ASP A 113 0.24 12.28 -18.20
C ASP A 113 1.23 11.97 -17.06
N GLY A 114 0.78 11.32 -16.02
CA GLY A 114 1.58 10.95 -14.84
C GLY A 114 2.35 9.67 -15.08
N ALA A 115 3.20 9.70 -16.03
CA ALA A 115 4.02 8.56 -16.37
C ALA A 115 5.10 8.34 -15.32
#